data_4ba177de35387933bce20d3e723435ad
#
_entry.id   4ba177de35387933bce20d3e723435ad
#
_cell.length_a   1.000
_cell.length_b   1.000
_cell.length_c   1.000
_cell.angle_alpha   90.00
_cell.angle_beta   90.00
_cell.angle_gamma   90.00
#
_symmetry.space_group_name_H-M   'P 1'
#
loop_
_entity.id
_entity.type
_entity.pdbx_description
1 polymer ?
#
loop_
_entity_poly.entity_id
_entity_poly.type
_entity_poly.pdbx_seq_one_letter_code
_entity_poly.pdbx_strand_id
1 'polypeptide(L)'
;MELPLRKDLRPKLGEPEDSAWIWGSDDELGRLNLQTPERVKKALESVSSGETIALGLPFDQPVPPCYERDAFKLHITPKGVSHTYDDIYEMNPQSTSQWDGFRHFAHVSSGYFYNGTVPSDISSPSTSTKCGIQAWATQGIAGRGLLLDYGCDKGYS
;
A
#
# COMPACT_ATOMS: atom_id res chain seq x y z
N MET A 1 11.99 1.04 -19.86
CA MET A 1 13.19 1.03 -19.01
C MET A 1 13.52 -0.42 -18.72
N GLU A 2 14.75 -0.84 -19.00
CA GLU A 2 15.24 -2.15 -18.57
C GLU A 2 15.72 -2.02 -17.12
N LEU A 3 15.25 -2.93 -16.26
CA LEU A 3 15.64 -2.89 -14.86
C LEU A 3 17.02 -3.50 -14.70
N PRO A 4 17.89 -2.95 -13.85
CA PRO A 4 19.16 -3.58 -13.52
C PRO A 4 18.90 -4.93 -12.85
N LEU A 5 19.77 -5.89 -13.08
CA LEU A 5 19.76 -7.13 -12.31
C LEU A 5 20.21 -6.84 -10.87
N ARG A 6 19.74 -7.63 -9.90
CA ARG A 6 20.09 -7.44 -8.48
C ARG A 6 21.61 -7.37 -8.27
N LYS A 7 22.38 -8.18 -8.96
CA LYS A 7 23.86 -8.19 -8.93
C LYS A 7 24.51 -6.90 -9.44
N ASP A 8 23.78 -6.10 -10.23
CA ASP A 8 24.26 -4.85 -10.83
C ASP A 8 23.82 -3.61 -10.02
N LEU A 9 23.02 -3.81 -8.95
CA LEU A 9 22.68 -2.76 -8.03
C LEU A 9 23.93 -2.37 -7.24
N ARG A 10 24.31 -1.11 -7.34
CA ARG A 10 25.47 -0.60 -6.62
C ARG A 10 25.06 -0.10 -5.23
N PRO A 11 25.73 -0.54 -4.17
CA PRO A 11 25.56 0.07 -2.85
C PRO A 11 25.89 1.56 -2.96
N LYS A 12 25.02 2.39 -2.40
CA LYS A 12 25.28 3.81 -2.21
C LYS A 12 25.64 4.06 -0.75
N LEU A 13 26.56 4.99 -0.52
CA LEU A 13 26.95 5.35 0.83
C LEU A 13 25.74 5.83 1.64
N GLY A 14 25.51 5.24 2.80
CA GLY A 14 24.39 5.57 3.69
C GLY A 14 23.08 4.85 3.36
N GLU A 15 23.03 4.02 2.33
CA GLU A 15 21.86 3.19 2.02
C GLU A 15 22.02 1.77 2.57
N PRO A 16 20.92 1.10 2.94
CA PRO A 16 20.96 -0.31 3.30
C PRO A 16 21.55 -1.17 2.17
N GLU A 17 22.27 -2.21 2.54
CA GLU A 17 22.72 -3.20 1.58
C GLU A 17 21.52 -3.79 0.82
N ASP A 18 21.69 -4.04 -0.48
CA ASP A 18 20.63 -4.51 -1.37
C ASP A 18 19.44 -3.54 -1.59
N SER A 19 19.53 -2.29 -1.18
CA SER A 19 18.49 -1.30 -1.51
C SER A 19 18.36 -1.13 -3.03
N ALA A 20 17.11 -1.07 -3.51
CA ALA A 20 16.79 -0.97 -4.93
C ALA A 20 16.13 0.38 -5.26
N TRP A 21 16.70 1.48 -4.78
CA TRP A 21 16.19 2.84 -4.99
C TRP A 21 16.69 3.39 -6.33
N ILE A 22 16.09 2.91 -7.42
CA ILE A 22 16.58 3.14 -8.79
C ILE A 22 15.79 4.20 -9.57
N TRP A 23 14.71 4.74 -9.01
CA TRP A 23 13.82 5.68 -9.69
C TRP A 23 14.08 7.15 -9.36
N GLY A 24 15.13 7.45 -8.61
CA GLY A 24 15.52 8.82 -8.22
C GLY A 24 15.19 9.11 -6.76
N SER A 25 15.79 10.20 -6.23
CA SER A 25 15.72 10.57 -4.81
C SER A 25 14.32 10.95 -4.32
N ASP A 26 13.47 11.44 -5.22
CA ASP A 26 12.14 11.95 -4.88
C ASP A 26 11.04 10.93 -5.21
N ASP A 27 11.42 9.70 -5.61
CA ASP A 27 10.46 8.68 -5.95
C ASP A 27 9.73 8.16 -4.69
N GLU A 28 8.42 8.08 -4.78
CA GLU A 28 7.53 7.53 -3.75
C GLU A 28 6.65 6.38 -4.29
N LEU A 29 6.88 5.95 -5.54
CA LEU A 29 6.10 4.92 -6.22
C LEU A 29 6.78 3.55 -6.22
N GLY A 30 8.12 3.53 -6.19
CA GLY A 30 8.88 2.27 -6.23
C GLY A 30 8.53 1.45 -7.47
N ARG A 31 8.20 0.18 -7.29
CA ARG A 31 7.88 -0.70 -8.41
C ARG A 31 6.60 -0.34 -9.17
N LEU A 32 5.75 0.53 -8.64
CA LEU A 32 4.61 1.06 -9.40
C LEU A 32 5.04 1.87 -10.63
N ASN A 33 6.26 2.39 -10.65
CA ASN A 33 6.85 2.98 -11.85
C ASN A 33 6.90 2.03 -13.06
N LEU A 34 6.74 0.73 -12.83
CA LEU A 34 6.65 -0.27 -13.90
C LEU A 34 5.25 -0.39 -14.51
N GLN A 35 4.23 0.18 -13.90
CA GLN A 35 2.87 0.17 -14.42
C GLN A 35 2.69 1.25 -15.49
N THR A 36 3.33 1.06 -16.64
CA THR A 36 3.12 1.95 -17.79
C THR A 36 1.76 1.70 -18.44
N PRO A 37 1.21 2.68 -19.19
CA PRO A 37 -0.04 2.51 -19.92
C PRO A 37 -0.06 1.26 -20.82
N GLU A 38 1.05 0.94 -21.46
CA GLU A 38 1.20 -0.25 -22.33
C GLU A 38 1.08 -1.54 -21.52
N ARG A 39 1.70 -1.59 -20.33
CA ARG A 39 1.61 -2.75 -19.43
C ARG A 39 0.21 -2.91 -18.87
N VAL A 40 -0.45 -1.81 -18.47
CA VAL A 40 -1.84 -1.84 -18.02
C VAL A 40 -2.76 -2.35 -19.14
N LYS A 41 -2.61 -1.81 -20.36
CA LYS A 41 -3.39 -2.27 -21.52
C LYS A 41 -3.18 -3.77 -21.76
N LYS A 42 -1.95 -4.24 -21.74
CA LYS A 42 -1.64 -5.66 -21.92
C LYS A 42 -2.21 -6.54 -20.79
N ALA A 43 -2.25 -6.03 -19.55
CA ALA A 43 -2.84 -6.76 -18.43
C ALA A 43 -4.33 -7.00 -18.61
N LEU A 44 -5.05 -6.06 -19.22
CA LEU A 44 -6.49 -6.20 -19.53
C LEU A 44 -6.79 -7.33 -20.50
N GLU A 45 -5.83 -7.73 -21.34
CA GLU A 45 -5.98 -8.89 -22.26
C GLU A 45 -6.17 -10.21 -21.51
N SER A 46 -5.83 -10.28 -20.22
CA SER A 46 -6.05 -11.46 -19.37
C SER A 46 -7.46 -11.59 -18.82
N VAL A 47 -8.30 -10.57 -18.97
CA VAL A 47 -9.70 -10.61 -18.53
C VAL A 47 -10.52 -11.46 -19.51
N SER A 48 -11.06 -12.58 -19.04
CA SER A 48 -11.82 -13.50 -19.86
C SER A 48 -13.30 -13.63 -19.46
N SER A 49 -13.58 -13.70 -18.17
CA SER A 49 -14.95 -13.87 -17.65
C SER A 49 -15.67 -12.55 -17.37
N GLY A 50 -14.94 -11.48 -17.09
CA GLY A 50 -15.49 -10.22 -16.59
C GLY A 50 -16.00 -10.29 -15.14
N GLU A 51 -15.80 -11.41 -14.46
CA GLU A 51 -16.15 -11.54 -13.05
C GLU A 51 -15.32 -10.62 -12.17
N THR A 52 -15.97 -9.98 -11.20
CA THR A 52 -15.31 -9.11 -10.24
C THR A 52 -15.39 -9.74 -8.86
N ILE A 53 -14.24 -9.91 -8.22
CA ILE A 53 -14.12 -10.47 -6.88
C ILE A 53 -13.53 -9.40 -5.96
N ALA A 54 -14.28 -9.00 -4.92
CA ALA A 54 -13.78 -8.09 -3.91
C ALA A 54 -12.87 -8.84 -2.93
N LEU A 55 -11.64 -8.36 -2.75
CA LEU A 55 -10.64 -8.95 -1.85
C LEU A 55 -10.52 -8.22 -0.51
N GLY A 56 -11.16 -7.05 -0.37
CA GLY A 56 -11.15 -6.28 0.87
C GLY A 56 -12.02 -6.92 1.95
N LEU A 57 -11.53 -6.95 3.18
CA LEU A 57 -12.36 -7.25 4.35
C LEU A 57 -13.27 -6.06 4.68
N PRO A 58 -14.44 -6.27 5.33
CA PRO A 58 -15.15 -5.19 6.01
C PRO A 58 -14.24 -4.45 6.98
N PHE A 59 -14.46 -3.15 7.18
CA PHE A 59 -13.58 -2.33 8.03
C PHE A 59 -13.55 -2.76 9.49
N ASP A 60 -14.59 -3.45 9.96
CA ASP A 60 -14.71 -3.98 11.32
C ASP A 60 -14.13 -5.40 11.48
N GLN A 61 -13.42 -5.92 10.48
CA GLN A 61 -12.81 -7.23 10.52
C GLN A 61 -11.28 -7.15 10.39
N PRO A 62 -10.52 -8.05 11.05
CA PRO A 62 -10.94 -9.08 12.02
C PRO A 62 -11.31 -8.52 13.39
N VAL A 63 -12.02 -9.33 14.19
CA VAL A 63 -12.35 -8.98 15.59
C VAL A 63 -11.71 -10.00 16.54
N PRO A 64 -10.84 -9.57 17.49
CA PRO A 64 -10.29 -8.21 17.63
C PRO A 64 -9.31 -7.89 16.51
N PRO A 65 -9.03 -6.59 16.25
CA PRO A 65 -7.96 -6.21 15.32
C PRO A 65 -6.60 -6.76 15.76
N CYS A 66 -5.76 -7.14 14.78
CA CYS A 66 -4.42 -7.63 15.06
C CYS A 66 -3.53 -6.55 15.69
N TYR A 67 -2.57 -6.98 16.52
CA TYR A 67 -1.54 -6.11 17.11
C TYR A 67 -2.10 -4.99 18.00
N GLU A 68 -3.21 -5.24 18.70
CA GLU A 68 -3.83 -4.28 19.65
C GLU A 68 -4.18 -2.93 19.01
N ARG A 69 -4.48 -2.91 17.71
CA ARG A 69 -4.88 -1.70 16.99
C ARG A 69 -6.31 -1.30 17.35
N ASP A 70 -6.60 -0.02 17.22
CA ASP A 70 -7.94 0.50 17.44
C ASP A 70 -8.93 -0.10 16.45
N ALA A 71 -10.08 -0.53 16.97
CA ALA A 71 -11.16 -1.07 16.18
C ALA A 71 -11.84 0.06 15.36
N PHE A 72 -12.40 -0.33 14.22
CA PHE A 72 -13.23 0.54 13.40
C PHE A 72 -14.46 1.03 14.17
N LYS A 73 -14.77 2.32 14.05
CA LYS A 73 -15.99 2.93 14.57
C LYS A 73 -16.73 3.64 13.45
N LEU A 74 -18.02 3.39 13.38
CA LEU A 74 -18.95 4.04 12.45
C LEU A 74 -19.98 4.84 13.23
N HIS A 75 -20.14 6.09 12.85
CA HIS A 75 -21.21 6.97 13.33
C HIS A 75 -22.05 7.41 12.14
N ILE A 76 -23.34 7.08 12.17
CA ILE A 76 -24.28 7.52 11.14
C ILE A 76 -25.07 8.72 11.69
N THR A 77 -24.96 9.87 11.04
CA THR A 77 -25.54 11.12 11.50
C THR A 77 -26.56 11.64 10.48
N PRO A 78 -27.83 11.86 10.88
CA PRO A 78 -28.81 12.48 10.00
C PRO A 78 -28.46 13.94 9.72
N LYS A 79 -28.70 14.40 8.48
CA LYS A 79 -28.44 15.77 8.03
C LYS A 79 -29.72 16.45 7.62
N GLY A 80 -30.10 17.46 8.43
CA GLY A 80 -31.25 18.30 8.12
C GLY A 80 -32.59 17.54 8.04
N VAL A 81 -33.50 18.07 7.22
CA VAL A 81 -34.87 17.55 7.07
C VAL A 81 -35.06 16.65 5.84
N SER A 82 -34.03 16.36 5.10
CA SER A 82 -34.09 15.77 3.75
C SER A 82 -33.74 14.30 3.68
N HIS A 83 -33.93 13.50 4.70
CA HIS A 83 -33.66 12.03 4.70
C HIS A 83 -32.25 11.67 4.21
N THR A 84 -31.27 12.53 4.49
CA THR A 84 -29.86 12.30 4.17
C THR A 84 -29.07 11.96 5.43
N TYR A 85 -28.05 11.10 5.28
CA TYR A 85 -27.21 10.66 6.37
C TYR A 85 -25.75 10.75 5.95
N ASP A 86 -24.87 11.13 6.88
CA ASP A 86 -23.44 11.07 6.71
C ASP A 86 -22.87 9.93 7.54
N ASP A 87 -21.95 9.20 6.94
CA ASP A 87 -21.13 8.22 7.62
C ASP A 87 -19.83 8.87 8.08
N ILE A 88 -19.52 8.75 9.36
CA ILE A 88 -18.28 9.24 9.97
C ILE A 88 -17.47 8.02 10.41
N TYR A 89 -16.23 7.89 9.90
CA TYR A 89 -15.33 6.79 10.23
C TYR A 89 -14.21 7.27 11.15
N GLU A 90 -13.96 6.47 12.20
CA GLU A 90 -12.75 6.55 13.02
C GLU A 90 -12.09 5.18 12.98
N MET A 91 -10.85 5.11 12.44
CA MET A 91 -10.17 3.83 12.28
C MET A 91 -8.66 3.98 12.20
N ASN A 92 -7.97 2.92 12.61
CA ASN A 92 -6.60 2.67 12.20
C ASN A 92 -6.63 1.86 10.89
N PRO A 93 -6.13 2.37 9.75
CA PRO A 93 -6.18 1.64 8.47
C PRO A 93 -5.55 0.25 8.53
N GLN A 94 -4.55 0.04 9.40
CA GLN A 94 -3.89 -1.24 9.58
C GLN A 94 -4.68 -2.22 10.45
N SER A 95 -5.90 -1.88 10.90
CA SER A 95 -6.77 -2.79 11.66
C SER A 95 -7.54 -3.77 10.77
N THR A 96 -7.56 -3.57 9.47
CA THR A 96 -8.26 -4.40 8.49
C THR A 96 -7.38 -4.67 7.27
N SER A 97 -7.96 -5.16 6.16
CA SER A 97 -7.21 -5.29 4.90
C SER A 97 -6.89 -3.90 4.33
N GLN A 98 -5.64 -3.67 4.03
CA GLN A 98 -5.15 -2.38 3.53
C GLN A 98 -3.92 -2.57 2.63
N TRP A 99 -3.50 -1.47 2.02
CA TRP A 99 -2.19 -1.35 1.41
C TRP A 99 -1.35 -0.37 2.22
N ASP A 100 -0.16 -0.78 2.60
CA ASP A 100 0.76 0.07 3.33
C ASP A 100 1.62 0.91 2.39
N GLY A 101 1.70 2.22 2.69
CA GLY A 101 2.70 3.07 2.07
C GLY A 101 4.11 2.75 2.59
N PHE A 102 5.12 3.22 1.89
CA PHE A 102 6.52 2.94 2.22
C PHE A 102 6.99 3.42 3.60
N ARG A 103 6.25 4.32 4.22
CA ARG A 103 6.56 4.80 5.58
C ARG A 103 5.99 3.92 6.70
N HIS A 104 5.27 2.84 6.36
CA HIS A 104 4.69 1.98 7.39
C HIS A 104 5.74 1.17 8.13
N PHE A 105 6.74 0.65 7.41
CA PHE A 105 7.75 -0.22 8.01
C PHE A 105 9.15 0.11 7.49
N ALA A 106 10.09 0.35 8.42
CA ALA A 106 11.48 0.62 8.10
C ALA A 106 12.30 -0.68 7.95
N HIS A 107 13.40 -0.60 7.26
CA HIS A 107 14.43 -1.64 7.30
C HIS A 107 15.02 -1.70 8.73
N VAL A 108 14.82 -2.82 9.42
CA VAL A 108 15.04 -2.94 10.87
C VAL A 108 16.45 -2.58 11.31
N SER A 109 17.46 -3.06 10.58
CA SER A 109 18.86 -2.87 10.97
C SER A 109 19.39 -1.45 10.73
N SER A 110 18.87 -0.73 9.73
CA SER A 110 19.34 0.63 9.40
C SER A 110 18.41 1.75 9.87
N GLY A 111 17.14 1.44 10.17
CA GLY A 111 16.13 2.45 10.49
C GLY A 111 15.64 3.29 9.30
N TYR A 112 16.13 3.02 8.08
CA TYR A 112 15.69 3.73 6.89
C TYR A 112 14.39 3.15 6.34
N PHE A 113 13.49 4.03 5.94
CA PHE A 113 12.36 3.72 5.06
C PHE A 113 12.80 3.81 3.60
N TYR A 114 11.84 3.57 2.70
CA TYR A 114 12.11 3.65 1.27
C TYR A 114 12.78 4.97 0.88
N ASN A 115 13.72 4.88 -0.03
CA ASN A 115 14.44 6.00 -0.65
C ASN A 115 15.17 6.90 0.36
N GLY A 116 15.71 6.30 1.43
CA GLY A 116 16.51 6.98 2.46
C GLY A 116 15.69 7.86 3.40
N THR A 117 14.37 7.74 3.38
CA THR A 117 13.50 8.46 4.33
C THR A 117 13.79 8.02 5.76
N VAL A 118 13.88 8.96 6.67
CA VAL A 118 14.15 8.73 8.10
C VAL A 118 12.95 9.08 8.97
N PRO A 119 12.87 8.61 10.22
CA PRO A 119 11.73 8.89 11.10
C PRO A 119 11.41 10.38 11.25
N SER A 120 12.40 11.25 11.26
CA SER A 120 12.22 12.70 11.35
C SER A 120 11.50 13.30 10.11
N ASP A 121 11.59 12.66 8.96
CA ASP A 121 10.89 13.11 7.75
C ASP A 121 9.38 12.82 7.83
N ILE A 122 8.98 11.89 8.68
CA ILE A 122 7.61 11.36 8.78
C ILE A 122 6.87 11.94 9.99
N SER A 123 7.54 11.98 11.13
CA SER A 123 6.87 12.16 12.43
C SER A 123 6.67 13.61 12.86
N SER A 124 7.24 14.58 12.16
CA SER A 124 7.11 15.99 12.56
C SER A 124 7.25 16.96 11.39
N PRO A 125 6.36 17.92 11.30
CA PRO A 125 5.02 17.99 11.88
C PRO A 125 4.08 16.96 11.23
N SER A 126 2.99 16.61 11.87
CA SER A 126 2.03 15.56 11.48
C SER A 126 1.43 15.67 10.06
N THR A 127 1.85 16.64 9.28
CA THR A 127 1.39 16.91 7.91
C THR A 127 2.30 16.34 6.82
N SER A 128 3.42 15.69 7.18
CA SER A 128 4.30 15.09 6.17
C SER A 128 3.59 13.98 5.40
N THR A 129 3.60 14.11 4.09
CA THR A 129 3.05 13.10 3.16
C THR A 129 4.13 12.16 2.62
N LYS A 130 5.40 12.40 2.95
CA LYS A 130 6.53 11.66 2.40
C LYS A 130 6.39 10.15 2.62
N CYS A 131 6.55 9.38 1.54
CA CYS A 131 6.43 7.92 1.51
C CYS A 131 5.10 7.36 2.02
N GLY A 132 4.05 8.17 2.09
CA GLY A 132 2.72 7.73 2.47
C GLY A 132 1.98 7.08 1.30
N ILE A 133 0.83 6.46 1.63
CA ILE A 133 0.00 5.77 0.64
C ILE A 133 -0.62 6.70 -0.41
N GLN A 134 -0.73 8.00 -0.14
CA GLN A 134 -1.35 8.97 -1.05
C GLN A 134 -0.63 9.06 -2.41
N ALA A 135 0.68 8.83 -2.46
CA ALA A 135 1.42 8.81 -3.73
C ALA A 135 0.88 7.70 -4.65
N TRP A 136 0.62 6.52 -4.09
CA TRP A 136 0.03 5.40 -4.80
C TRP A 136 -1.43 5.63 -5.16
N ALA A 137 -2.20 6.25 -4.26
CA ALA A 137 -3.59 6.59 -4.53
C ALA A 137 -3.72 7.61 -5.68
N THR A 138 -2.79 8.57 -5.77
CA THR A 138 -2.74 9.54 -6.86
C THR A 138 -2.37 8.89 -8.19
N GLN A 139 -1.39 7.97 -8.17
CA GLN A 139 -0.98 7.22 -9.36
C GLN A 139 -2.06 6.26 -9.84
N GLY A 140 -2.81 5.67 -8.91
CA GLY A 140 -3.67 4.52 -9.17
C GLY A 140 -2.86 3.24 -9.40
N ILE A 141 -3.52 2.10 -9.16
CA ILE A 141 -2.90 0.79 -9.34
C ILE A 141 -3.83 -0.04 -10.22
N ALA A 142 -3.33 -0.40 -11.40
CA ALA A 142 -4.02 -1.30 -12.31
C ALA A 142 -3.00 -2.22 -12.97
N GLY A 143 -3.26 -3.52 -12.99
CA GLY A 143 -2.32 -4.45 -13.56
C GLY A 143 -2.75 -5.91 -13.37
N ARG A 144 -1.90 -6.82 -13.84
CA ARG A 144 -2.09 -8.24 -13.63
C ARG A 144 -1.64 -8.64 -12.25
N GLY A 145 -2.52 -9.28 -11.47
CA GLY A 145 -2.21 -9.93 -10.22
C GLY A 145 -1.79 -11.38 -10.39
N LEU A 146 -1.07 -11.90 -9.41
CA LEU A 146 -0.81 -13.33 -9.24
C LEU A 146 -1.40 -13.77 -7.91
N LEU A 147 -2.33 -14.71 -7.96
CA LEU A 147 -2.87 -15.31 -6.75
C LEU A 147 -1.91 -16.44 -6.29
N LEU A 148 -1.42 -16.32 -5.07
CA LEU A 148 -0.70 -17.38 -4.37
C LEU A 148 -1.66 -17.94 -3.30
N ASP A 149 -2.35 -19.01 -3.64
CA ASP A 149 -3.37 -19.61 -2.78
C ASP A 149 -2.73 -20.48 -1.69
N TYR A 150 -2.18 -19.82 -0.69
CA TYR A 150 -1.55 -20.49 0.46
C TYR A 150 -2.56 -21.29 1.30
N GLY A 151 -3.80 -20.83 1.43
CA GLY A 151 -4.84 -21.51 2.18
C GLY A 151 -5.14 -22.88 1.59
N CYS A 152 -5.37 -22.94 0.29
CA CYS A 152 -5.61 -24.19 -0.42
C CYS A 152 -4.38 -25.13 -0.38
N ASP A 153 -3.18 -24.61 -0.58
CA ASP A 153 -1.92 -25.39 -0.53
C ASP A 153 -1.69 -26.03 0.85
N LYS A 154 -2.11 -25.40 1.93
CA LYS A 154 -1.99 -25.91 3.32
C LYS A 154 -3.22 -26.64 3.83
N GLY A 155 -4.25 -26.81 3.01
CA GLY A 155 -5.47 -27.51 3.39
C GLY A 155 -6.35 -26.76 4.40
N TYR A 156 -6.22 -25.45 4.49
CA TYR A 156 -7.19 -24.61 5.21
C TYR A 156 -8.40 -24.40 4.29
N SER A 157 -9.46 -25.14 4.55
CA SER A 157 -10.76 -25.02 3.85
C SER A 157 -11.75 -24.19 4.65
#